data_1e0017164a418da4ef0f40d7ea4cf589
#
_entry.id   1e0017164a418da4ef0f40d7ea4cf589
#
_cell.length_a   1.000
_cell.length_b   1.000
_cell.length_c   1.000
_cell.angle_alpha   90.00
_cell.angle_beta   90.00
_cell.angle_gamma   90.00
#
_symmetry.space_group_name_H-M   'P 1'
#
loop_
_entity.id
_entity.type
_entity.pdbx_description
1 polymer ?
#
loop_
_entity_poly.entity_id
_entity_poly.type
_entity_poly.pdbx_seq_one_letter_code
_entity_poly.pdbx_strand_id
1 'polypeptide(L)'
;MASNQTLTIVGCGNMGSAILSGLLDATRAGPNPRISRFIVVTKTAESRDRLKSQFEQDMERIVLANDKSIWAMKEADIIILGCKPHMAKDILGAEGVEEALAGKFLISVLAGKTPQVLESYISNNKDASPRPCVVRAMPNVAARIRQSMTIIEHNPSLPDQLSDTLRWIFEQIGGVKILASEVFDIGSLLVGSSMAILTVALDGLLDGCVMEGMRRSEALELAAQSMLGLAEMLRQGECSPAEYRENVSSPKGGTITSLLTVEKAAVRGTFAQSIIDGTKKIQG
;
A
#
# COMPACT_ATOMS: atom_id res chain seq x y z
N MET A 1 1.71 25.85 -1.51
CA MET A 1 2.00 24.59 -0.82
C MET A 1 3.26 24.81 -0.01
N ALA A 2 3.34 24.24 1.22
CA ALA A 2 4.58 24.30 1.99
C ALA A 2 5.67 23.55 1.21
N SER A 3 6.82 24.17 1.00
CA SER A 3 8.02 23.58 0.42
C SER A 3 9.02 23.26 1.53
N ASN A 4 9.89 22.28 1.28
CA ASN A 4 10.96 21.88 2.21
C ASN A 4 10.48 21.19 3.51
N GLN A 5 9.41 20.38 3.44
CA GLN A 5 8.97 19.60 4.60
C GLN A 5 9.94 18.45 4.90
N THR A 6 10.01 18.07 6.17
CA THR A 6 10.70 16.87 6.64
C THR A 6 9.69 15.74 6.81
N LEU A 7 9.95 14.59 6.18
CA LEU A 7 9.14 13.39 6.32
C LEU A 7 9.90 12.31 7.08
N THR A 8 9.25 11.76 8.10
CA THR A 8 9.78 10.62 8.87
C THR A 8 9.04 9.33 8.51
N ILE A 9 9.78 8.24 8.30
CA ILE A 9 9.21 6.89 8.17
C ILE A 9 9.61 6.07 9.40
N VAL A 10 8.64 5.75 10.24
CA VAL A 10 8.83 4.91 11.41
C VAL A 10 8.54 3.46 11.03
N GLY A 11 9.61 2.68 10.88
CA GLY A 11 9.53 1.31 10.37
C GLY A 11 9.62 1.25 8.83
N CYS A 12 10.85 1.19 8.32
CA CYS A 12 11.13 1.13 6.89
C CYS A 12 11.46 -0.29 6.43
N GLY A 13 10.42 -1.15 6.46
CA GLY A 13 10.43 -2.47 5.82
C GLY A 13 10.17 -2.36 4.31
N ASN A 14 9.61 -3.41 3.71
CA ASN A 14 9.32 -3.44 2.26
C ASN A 14 8.45 -2.28 1.80
N MET A 15 7.36 -1.99 2.54
CA MET A 15 6.44 -0.91 2.19
C MET A 15 7.07 0.48 2.39
N GLY A 16 7.69 0.72 3.55
CA GLY A 16 8.36 1.98 3.82
C GLY A 16 9.49 2.28 2.83
N SER A 17 10.25 1.26 2.42
CA SER A 17 11.31 1.40 1.39
C SER A 17 10.73 1.73 0.02
N ALA A 18 9.58 1.14 -0.36
CA ALA A 18 8.93 1.44 -1.64
C ALA A 18 8.40 2.89 -1.68
N ILE A 19 7.76 3.34 -0.58
CA ILE A 19 7.29 4.73 -0.46
C ILE A 19 8.48 5.70 -0.50
N LEU A 20 9.53 5.43 0.26
CA LEU A 20 10.74 6.25 0.27
C LEU A 20 11.35 6.38 -1.12
N SER A 21 11.50 5.27 -1.85
CA SER A 21 12.02 5.26 -3.21
C SER A 21 11.20 6.14 -4.15
N GLY A 22 9.87 6.00 -4.13
CA GLY A 22 8.98 6.83 -4.94
C GLY A 22 9.13 8.32 -4.64
N LEU A 23 9.19 8.68 -3.36
CA LEU A 23 9.33 10.08 -2.93
C LEU A 23 10.72 10.66 -3.24
N LEU A 24 11.78 9.90 -3.07
CA LEU A 24 13.13 10.34 -3.42
C LEU A 24 13.23 10.70 -4.89
N ASP A 25 12.71 9.85 -5.76
CA ASP A 25 12.73 10.11 -7.20
C ASP A 25 11.84 11.30 -7.59
N ALA A 26 10.64 11.39 -7.03
CA ALA A 26 9.71 12.49 -7.31
C ALA A 26 10.23 13.86 -6.84
N THR A 27 11.10 13.88 -5.83
CA THR A 27 11.65 15.10 -5.24
C THR A 27 13.11 15.38 -5.65
N ARG A 28 13.68 14.59 -6.56
CA ARG A 28 15.06 14.77 -7.04
C ARG A 28 15.19 15.96 -7.98
N ALA A 29 14.15 16.24 -8.76
CA ALA A 29 14.13 17.31 -9.73
C ALA A 29 13.35 18.54 -9.22
N GLY A 30 13.97 19.73 -9.29
CA GLY A 30 13.33 21.01 -9.04
C GLY A 30 13.91 21.79 -7.85
N PRO A 31 13.82 23.13 -7.92
CA PRO A 31 14.46 24.01 -6.91
C PRO A 31 13.73 24.04 -5.56
N ASN A 32 12.48 23.62 -5.49
CA ASN A 32 11.67 23.65 -4.27
C ASN A 32 10.86 22.35 -4.12
N PRO A 33 11.47 21.22 -3.68
CA PRO A 33 10.75 19.99 -3.47
C PRO A 33 9.75 20.13 -2.32
N ARG A 34 8.59 19.45 -2.42
CA ARG A 34 7.59 19.38 -1.31
C ARG A 34 8.23 18.82 -0.05
N ILE A 35 9.03 17.77 -0.22
CA ILE A 35 9.77 17.10 0.85
C ILE A 35 11.25 17.17 0.49
N SER A 36 12.06 17.80 1.34
CA SER A 36 13.49 17.98 1.11
C SER A 36 14.36 17.08 1.98
N ARG A 37 13.85 16.61 3.13
CA ARG A 37 14.58 15.81 4.09
C ARG A 37 13.77 14.60 4.51
N PHE A 38 14.42 13.46 4.58
CA PHE A 38 13.84 12.18 5.00
C PHE A 38 14.55 11.67 6.24
N ILE A 39 13.78 11.28 7.27
CA ILE A 39 14.30 10.59 8.45
C ILE A 39 13.70 9.20 8.46
N VAL A 40 14.56 8.20 8.50
CA VAL A 40 14.12 6.80 8.43
C VAL A 40 14.51 6.09 9.72
N VAL A 41 13.51 5.67 10.48
CA VAL A 41 13.71 4.97 11.74
C VAL A 41 13.67 3.47 11.51
N THR A 42 14.76 2.79 11.92
CA THR A 42 14.85 1.33 11.92
C THR A 42 15.10 0.80 13.32
N LYS A 43 14.68 -0.44 13.60
CA LYS A 43 14.92 -1.09 14.89
C LYS A 43 16.29 -1.76 14.95
N THR A 44 16.83 -2.26 13.82
CA THR A 44 18.05 -3.07 13.77
C THR A 44 19.12 -2.43 12.90
N ALA A 45 20.38 -2.67 13.27
CA ALA A 45 21.54 -2.24 12.48
C ALA A 45 21.53 -2.84 11.06
N GLU A 46 21.15 -4.11 10.94
CA GLU A 46 21.02 -4.81 9.66
C GLU A 46 20.03 -4.08 8.71
N SER A 47 18.87 -3.69 9.22
CA SER A 47 17.89 -2.91 8.43
C SER A 47 18.45 -1.56 8.01
N ARG A 48 19.20 -0.90 8.88
CA ARG A 48 19.87 0.36 8.58
C ARG A 48 20.91 0.19 7.46
N ASP A 49 21.75 -0.83 7.56
CA ASP A 49 22.84 -1.06 6.60
C ASP A 49 22.28 -1.48 5.23
N ARG A 50 21.20 -2.25 5.21
CA ARG A 50 20.43 -2.55 3.99
C ARG A 50 19.92 -1.27 3.32
N LEU A 51 19.31 -0.36 4.08
CA LEU A 51 18.77 0.90 3.55
C LEU A 51 19.88 1.83 3.08
N LYS A 52 21.01 1.87 3.79
CA LYS A 52 22.19 2.64 3.38
C LYS A 52 22.71 2.20 2.01
N SER A 53 22.82 0.90 1.78
CA SER A 53 23.22 0.35 0.48
C SER A 53 22.15 0.58 -0.60
N GLN A 54 20.87 0.41 -0.24
CA GLN A 54 19.76 0.57 -1.19
C GLN A 54 19.61 2.02 -1.71
N PHE A 55 19.90 3.02 -0.87
CA PHE A 55 19.69 4.44 -1.16
C PHE A 55 20.98 5.24 -1.11
N GLU A 56 22.11 4.61 -1.46
CA GLU A 56 23.44 5.22 -1.38
C GLU A 56 23.53 6.59 -2.07
N GLN A 57 22.88 6.74 -3.22
CA GLN A 57 22.88 7.97 -4.02
C GLN A 57 22.08 9.14 -3.39
N ASP A 58 21.20 8.84 -2.45
CA ASP A 58 20.31 9.82 -1.80
C ASP A 58 20.65 10.06 -0.33
N MET A 59 21.79 9.52 0.15
CA MET A 59 22.16 9.59 1.58
C MET A 59 22.36 11.00 2.11
N GLU A 60 22.63 11.98 1.27
CA GLU A 60 22.68 13.41 1.67
C GLU A 60 21.33 13.96 2.12
N ARG A 61 20.22 13.34 1.65
CA ARG A 61 18.82 13.72 1.94
C ARG A 61 18.17 12.83 3.00
N ILE A 62 18.84 11.71 3.35
CA ILE A 62 18.31 10.69 4.28
C ILE A 62 19.11 10.69 5.57
N VAL A 63 18.41 10.79 6.69
CA VAL A 63 18.97 10.53 8.01
C VAL A 63 18.48 9.17 8.48
N LEU A 64 19.40 8.20 8.61
CA LEU A 64 19.09 6.89 9.16
C LEU A 64 19.22 6.94 10.69
N ALA A 65 18.11 6.80 11.39
CA ALA A 65 18.02 6.81 12.84
C ALA A 65 17.75 5.38 13.37
N ASN A 66 18.58 4.91 14.29
CA ASN A 66 18.36 3.62 14.94
C ASN A 66 17.70 3.87 16.30
N ASP A 67 16.51 3.29 16.50
CA ASP A 67 15.75 3.36 17.76
C ASP A 67 15.49 4.77 18.32
N LYS A 68 15.39 5.77 17.44
CA LYS A 68 15.18 7.19 17.80
C LYS A 68 13.84 7.71 17.29
N SER A 69 12.77 6.94 17.49
CA SER A 69 11.43 7.27 16.95
C SER A 69 10.92 8.61 17.44
N ILE A 70 11.05 8.92 18.73
CA ILE A 70 10.55 10.17 19.33
C ILE A 70 11.29 11.38 18.75
N TRP A 71 12.62 11.33 18.69
CA TRP A 71 13.41 12.38 18.08
C TRP A 71 12.99 12.61 16.61
N ALA A 72 12.87 11.53 15.83
CA ALA A 72 12.49 11.60 14.44
C ALA A 72 11.08 12.18 14.23
N MET A 73 10.11 11.86 15.10
CA MET A 73 8.78 12.43 15.11
C MET A 73 8.80 13.92 15.44
N LYS A 74 9.65 14.38 16.40
CA LYS A 74 9.81 15.80 16.74
C LYS A 74 10.33 16.62 15.57
N GLU A 75 11.30 16.09 14.81
CA GLU A 75 11.92 16.76 13.66
C GLU A 75 11.03 16.80 12.42
N ALA A 76 10.01 15.97 12.33
CA ALA A 76 9.20 15.80 11.13
C ALA A 76 7.96 16.70 11.11
N ASP A 77 7.53 17.08 9.91
CA ASP A 77 6.21 17.66 9.63
C ASP A 77 5.20 16.55 9.33
N ILE A 78 5.67 15.51 8.62
CA ILE A 78 4.86 14.38 8.17
C ILE A 78 5.49 13.09 8.69
N ILE A 79 4.68 12.23 9.31
CA ILE A 79 5.12 10.94 9.83
C ILE A 79 4.37 9.82 9.11
N ILE A 80 5.10 8.88 8.51
CA ILE A 80 4.53 7.62 8.00
C ILE A 80 4.82 6.52 9.00
N LEU A 81 3.77 5.93 9.56
CA LEU A 81 3.85 4.78 10.45
C LEU A 81 3.78 3.51 9.62
N GLY A 82 4.94 2.86 9.41
CA GLY A 82 5.12 1.66 8.58
C GLY A 82 5.71 0.47 9.33
N CYS A 83 5.61 0.46 10.66
CA CYS A 83 6.02 -0.66 11.51
C CYS A 83 5.05 -1.85 11.37
N LYS A 84 5.35 -2.97 12.03
CA LYS A 84 4.38 -4.08 12.12
C LYS A 84 3.20 -3.66 13.01
N PRO A 85 1.93 -4.01 12.68
CA PRO A 85 0.75 -3.55 13.41
C PRO A 85 0.77 -3.80 14.93
N HIS A 86 1.36 -4.92 15.38
CA HIS A 86 1.48 -5.24 16.82
C HIS A 86 2.46 -4.33 17.57
N MET A 87 3.37 -3.64 16.88
CA MET A 87 4.33 -2.72 17.49
C MET A 87 3.77 -1.30 17.68
N ALA A 88 2.64 -0.99 17.05
CA ALA A 88 2.10 0.36 17.02
C ALA A 88 1.82 0.90 18.43
N LYS A 89 1.26 0.06 19.33
CA LYS A 89 0.94 0.46 20.71
C LYS A 89 2.19 0.87 21.48
N ASP A 90 3.25 0.08 21.38
CA ASP A 90 4.50 0.36 22.10
C ASP A 90 5.21 1.61 21.55
N ILE A 91 5.17 1.80 20.23
CA ILE A 91 5.78 2.95 19.57
C ILE A 91 5.02 4.25 19.87
N LEU A 92 3.70 4.22 19.76
CA LEU A 92 2.86 5.42 19.93
C LEU A 92 2.56 5.75 21.40
N GLY A 93 2.59 4.75 22.28
CA GLY A 93 2.38 4.93 23.72
C GLY A 93 3.66 5.22 24.51
N ALA A 94 4.82 5.35 23.86
CA ALA A 94 6.07 5.65 24.54
C ALA A 94 6.05 7.08 25.11
N GLU A 95 6.70 7.26 26.26
CA GLU A 95 6.82 8.58 26.92
C GLU A 95 7.45 9.63 25.98
N GLY A 96 6.80 10.80 25.85
CA GLY A 96 7.22 11.90 25.00
C GLY A 96 6.74 11.82 23.55
N VAL A 97 5.98 10.77 23.15
CA VAL A 97 5.41 10.67 21.80
C VAL A 97 4.23 11.62 21.61
N GLU A 98 3.41 11.82 22.65
CA GLU A 98 2.28 12.77 22.60
C GLU A 98 2.78 14.17 22.23
N GLU A 99 3.82 14.68 22.92
CA GLU A 99 4.41 15.98 22.60
C GLU A 99 5.12 15.99 21.23
N ALA A 100 5.75 14.86 20.86
CA ALA A 100 6.45 14.76 19.58
C ALA A 100 5.50 14.81 18.39
N LEU A 101 4.26 14.33 18.55
CA LEU A 101 3.23 14.28 17.52
C LEU A 101 2.26 15.47 17.57
N ALA A 102 2.38 16.38 18.54
CA ALA A 102 1.48 17.51 18.70
C ALA A 102 1.37 18.35 17.41
N GLY A 103 0.18 18.43 16.84
CA GLY A 103 -0.11 19.16 15.58
C GLY A 103 0.52 18.59 14.33
N LYS A 104 1.10 17.39 14.37
CA LYS A 104 1.76 16.75 13.23
C LYS A 104 0.77 15.96 12.35
N PHE A 105 1.20 15.66 11.12
CA PHE A 105 0.45 14.81 10.21
C PHE A 105 0.98 13.36 10.28
N LEU A 106 0.15 12.47 10.82
CA LEU A 106 0.47 11.04 10.99
C LEU A 106 -0.30 10.18 9.99
N ILE A 107 0.42 9.59 9.07
CA ILE A 107 -0.12 8.69 8.04
C ILE A 107 0.19 7.25 8.44
N SER A 108 -0.84 6.46 8.69
CA SER A 108 -0.69 5.03 8.99
C SER A 108 -0.85 4.18 7.73
N VAL A 109 0.12 3.30 7.49
CA VAL A 109 0.01 2.23 6.46
C VAL A 109 -0.14 0.85 7.10
N LEU A 110 -0.68 0.79 8.32
CA LEU A 110 -0.85 -0.42 9.10
C LEU A 110 -2.20 -1.09 8.83
N ALA A 111 -2.17 -2.36 8.44
CA ALA A 111 -3.37 -3.15 8.28
C ALA A 111 -4.12 -3.33 9.61
N GLY A 112 -5.45 -3.25 9.59
CA GLY A 112 -6.32 -3.54 10.75
C GLY A 112 -6.19 -2.56 11.92
N LYS A 113 -5.68 -1.32 11.69
CA LYS A 113 -5.59 -0.28 12.72
C LYS A 113 -6.31 0.98 12.25
N THR A 114 -7.41 1.32 12.91
CA THR A 114 -8.16 2.55 12.63
C THR A 114 -7.46 3.78 13.20
N PRO A 115 -7.72 4.99 12.67
CA PRO A 115 -7.20 6.23 13.24
C PRO A 115 -7.52 6.38 14.72
N GLN A 116 -8.75 6.05 15.13
CA GLN A 116 -9.21 6.15 16.53
C GLN A 116 -8.42 5.23 17.46
N VAL A 117 -8.10 4.01 17.00
CA VAL A 117 -7.25 3.07 17.76
C VAL A 117 -5.84 3.63 17.91
N LEU A 118 -5.26 4.18 16.85
CA LEU A 118 -3.92 4.76 16.91
C LEU A 118 -3.87 6.01 17.78
N GLU A 119 -4.87 6.88 17.69
CA GLU A 119 -5.03 8.05 18.58
C GLU A 119 -5.12 7.65 20.07
N SER A 120 -5.84 6.55 20.37
CA SER A 120 -5.93 6.03 21.75
C SER A 120 -4.59 5.52 22.30
N TYR A 121 -3.65 5.14 21.44
CA TYR A 121 -2.30 4.76 21.86
C TYR A 121 -1.43 5.98 22.18
N ILE A 122 -1.65 7.13 21.51
CA ILE A 122 -0.90 8.37 21.69
C ILE A 122 -1.31 9.05 22.99
N SER A 123 -2.61 9.23 23.20
CA SER A 123 -3.15 9.86 24.41
C SER A 123 -4.59 9.44 24.67
N ASN A 124 -4.89 9.19 25.93
CA ASN A 124 -6.27 9.00 26.41
C ASN A 124 -6.96 10.33 26.75
N ASN A 125 -6.21 11.44 26.83
CA ASN A 125 -6.76 12.76 27.11
C ASN A 125 -7.35 13.37 25.82
N LYS A 126 -8.67 13.37 25.71
CA LYS A 126 -9.37 13.93 24.52
C LYS A 126 -9.24 15.45 24.41
N ASP A 127 -8.90 16.13 25.47
CA ASP A 127 -8.78 17.59 25.55
C ASP A 127 -7.33 18.08 25.31
N ALA A 128 -6.38 17.15 25.12
CA ALA A 128 -5.01 17.51 24.78
C ALA A 128 -4.95 18.19 23.40
N SER A 129 -4.44 19.40 23.35
CA SER A 129 -4.32 20.20 22.13
C SER A 129 -2.90 20.80 22.03
N PRO A 130 -2.32 20.83 20.85
CA PRO A 130 -2.84 20.35 19.56
C PRO A 130 -2.65 18.84 19.37
N ARG A 131 -3.69 18.15 18.85
CA ARG A 131 -3.61 16.71 18.52
C ARG A 131 -2.97 16.49 17.15
N PRO A 132 -2.34 15.31 16.91
CA PRO A 132 -1.94 14.93 15.56
C PRO A 132 -3.17 14.70 14.66
N CYS A 133 -3.04 15.04 13.38
CA CYS A 133 -4.00 14.63 12.38
C CYS A 133 -3.64 13.21 11.91
N VAL A 134 -4.45 12.22 12.29
CA VAL A 134 -4.19 10.81 11.98
C VAL A 134 -5.06 10.36 10.80
N VAL A 135 -4.43 9.80 9.77
CA VAL A 135 -5.11 9.22 8.61
C VAL A 135 -4.57 7.83 8.31
N ARG A 136 -5.38 7.00 7.63
CA ARG A 136 -4.90 5.71 7.17
C ARG A 136 -4.92 5.60 5.64
N ALA A 137 -3.88 4.95 5.11
CA ALA A 137 -3.74 4.61 3.71
C ALA A 137 -3.26 3.17 3.60
N MET A 138 -3.71 2.45 2.57
CA MET A 138 -3.33 1.05 2.36
C MET A 138 -2.78 0.89 0.95
N PRO A 139 -1.47 1.02 0.76
CA PRO A 139 -0.79 0.62 -0.47
C PRO A 139 -0.61 -0.89 -0.53
N ASN A 140 -0.27 -1.42 -1.71
CA ASN A 140 0.10 -2.82 -1.90
C ASN A 140 1.57 -3.00 -2.34
N VAL A 141 2.02 -4.25 -2.41
CA VAL A 141 3.43 -4.59 -2.68
C VAL A 141 3.92 -4.16 -4.07
N ALA A 142 3.01 -3.88 -5.03
CA ALA A 142 3.37 -3.35 -6.34
C ALA A 142 3.91 -1.90 -6.27
N ALA A 143 3.86 -1.26 -5.11
CA ALA A 143 4.57 -0.02 -4.81
C ALA A 143 6.07 -0.10 -5.17
N ARG A 144 6.69 -1.28 -5.07
CA ARG A 144 8.10 -1.51 -5.42
C ARG A 144 8.41 -1.20 -6.90
N ILE A 145 7.42 -1.31 -7.76
CA ILE A 145 7.52 -1.03 -9.20
C ILE A 145 6.60 0.14 -9.61
N ARG A 146 6.13 0.94 -8.64
CA ARG A 146 5.25 2.10 -8.85
C ARG A 146 3.91 1.78 -9.53
N GLN A 147 3.43 0.58 -9.31
CA GLN A 147 2.13 0.09 -9.79
C GLN A 147 1.21 -0.28 -8.63
N SER A 148 1.38 0.37 -7.47
CA SER A 148 0.45 0.20 -6.35
C SER A 148 -0.93 0.74 -6.70
N MET A 149 -1.96 0.11 -6.18
CA MET A 149 -3.19 0.82 -5.87
C MET A 149 -3.16 1.13 -4.37
N THR A 150 -3.19 2.41 -4.03
CA THR A 150 -3.30 2.85 -2.63
C THR A 150 -4.73 3.30 -2.36
N ILE A 151 -5.38 2.71 -1.39
CA ILE A 151 -6.65 3.26 -0.90
C ILE A 151 -6.38 4.17 0.30
N ILE A 152 -7.10 5.28 0.35
CA ILE A 152 -7.08 6.26 1.43
C ILE A 152 -8.47 6.31 2.04
N GLU A 153 -8.55 6.27 3.37
CA GLU A 153 -9.83 6.46 4.05
C GLU A 153 -10.28 7.91 3.95
N HIS A 154 -11.53 8.11 3.55
CA HIS A 154 -12.13 9.44 3.53
C HIS A 154 -12.23 10.02 4.94
N ASN A 155 -11.66 11.19 5.14
CA ASN A 155 -11.76 11.95 6.38
C ASN A 155 -12.29 13.36 6.05
N PRO A 156 -13.56 13.66 6.36
CA PRO A 156 -14.17 14.96 6.03
C PRO A 156 -13.58 16.12 6.83
N SER A 157 -12.87 15.84 7.92
CA SER A 157 -12.19 16.85 8.75
C SER A 157 -10.75 17.10 8.33
N LEU A 158 -10.23 16.38 7.32
CA LEU A 158 -8.87 16.56 6.83
C LEU A 158 -8.77 17.86 6.03
N PRO A 159 -7.90 18.81 6.43
CA PRO A 159 -7.66 20.02 5.65
C PRO A 159 -7.23 19.70 4.21
N ASP A 160 -7.72 20.48 3.24
CA ASP A 160 -7.45 20.27 1.81
C ASP A 160 -5.95 20.16 1.51
N GLN A 161 -5.13 21.01 2.14
CA GLN A 161 -3.68 20.96 1.95
C GLN A 161 -3.05 19.63 2.40
N LEU A 162 -3.54 19.02 3.48
CA LEU A 162 -3.08 17.71 3.94
C LEU A 162 -3.62 16.59 3.06
N SER A 163 -4.85 16.71 2.57
CA SER A 163 -5.46 15.79 1.61
C SER A 163 -4.66 15.76 0.30
N ASP A 164 -4.29 16.92 -0.24
CA ASP A 164 -3.45 17.04 -1.43
C ASP A 164 -2.04 16.44 -1.20
N THR A 165 -1.47 16.66 -0.03
CA THR A 165 -0.16 16.11 0.34
C THR A 165 -0.23 14.59 0.46
N LEU A 166 -1.27 14.07 1.10
CA LEU A 166 -1.52 12.64 1.25
C LEU A 166 -1.66 11.95 -0.11
N ARG A 167 -2.50 12.49 -0.98
CA ARG A 167 -2.68 12.01 -2.34
C ARG A 167 -1.36 12.03 -3.11
N TRP A 168 -0.66 13.15 -3.09
CA TRP A 168 0.60 13.30 -3.80
C TRP A 168 1.65 12.28 -3.35
N ILE A 169 1.79 12.01 -2.04
CA ILE A 169 2.72 11.01 -1.50
C ILE A 169 2.48 9.64 -2.15
N PHE A 170 1.24 9.19 -2.20
CA PHE A 170 0.93 7.84 -2.70
C PHE A 170 0.85 7.76 -4.22
N GLU A 171 0.61 8.86 -4.93
CA GLU A 171 0.71 8.93 -6.39
C GLU A 171 2.14 8.68 -6.88
N GLN A 172 3.16 8.86 -6.03
CA GLN A 172 4.55 8.55 -6.39
C GLN A 172 4.83 7.04 -6.45
N ILE A 173 3.93 6.22 -5.96
CA ILE A 173 4.09 4.75 -5.94
C ILE A 173 2.97 4.02 -6.71
N GLY A 174 2.06 4.74 -7.36
CA GLY A 174 0.98 4.15 -8.17
C GLY A 174 -0.31 4.95 -8.15
N GLY A 175 -1.44 4.29 -8.41
CA GLY A 175 -2.76 4.88 -8.37
C GLY A 175 -3.28 5.09 -6.94
N VAL A 176 -4.20 6.07 -6.79
CA VAL A 176 -4.82 6.40 -5.50
C VAL A 176 -6.34 6.39 -5.64
N LYS A 177 -7.04 5.80 -4.66
CA LYS A 177 -8.49 5.84 -4.54
C LYS A 177 -8.90 6.20 -3.13
N ILE A 178 -9.77 7.20 -2.98
CA ILE A 178 -10.37 7.54 -1.68
C ILE A 178 -11.64 6.69 -1.53
N LEU A 179 -11.79 6.04 -0.38
CA LEU A 179 -12.95 5.21 -0.04
C LEU A 179 -13.59 5.69 1.27
N ALA A 180 -14.89 5.55 1.37
CA ALA A 180 -15.61 5.74 2.62
C ALA A 180 -15.17 4.72 3.69
N SER A 181 -15.25 5.09 4.97
CA SER A 181 -14.78 4.26 6.09
C SER A 181 -15.42 2.88 6.12
N GLU A 182 -16.71 2.79 5.76
CA GLU A 182 -17.51 1.56 5.78
C GLU A 182 -16.99 0.49 4.80
N VAL A 183 -16.35 0.90 3.70
CA VAL A 183 -15.82 0.00 2.67
C VAL A 183 -14.30 -0.04 2.63
N PHE A 184 -13.63 0.70 3.52
CA PHE A 184 -12.17 0.78 3.54
C PHE A 184 -11.52 -0.59 3.78
N ASP A 185 -12.02 -1.38 4.73
CA ASP A 185 -11.44 -2.70 5.06
C ASP A 185 -11.66 -3.70 3.92
N ILE A 186 -12.81 -3.65 3.24
CA ILE A 186 -13.08 -4.43 2.03
C ILE A 186 -12.07 -4.05 0.93
N GLY A 187 -11.90 -2.75 0.69
CA GLY A 187 -10.92 -2.23 -0.25
C GLY A 187 -9.49 -2.62 0.11
N SER A 188 -9.13 -2.60 1.41
CA SER A 188 -7.83 -3.01 1.92
C SER A 188 -7.53 -4.47 1.60
N LEU A 189 -8.50 -5.34 1.80
CA LEU A 189 -8.37 -6.75 1.46
C LEU A 189 -8.25 -6.94 -0.06
N LEU A 190 -9.11 -6.28 -0.83
CA LEU A 190 -9.07 -6.37 -2.29
C LEU A 190 -7.71 -5.92 -2.84
N VAL A 191 -7.21 -4.77 -2.41
CA VAL A 191 -5.93 -4.22 -2.87
C VAL A 191 -4.72 -5.01 -2.37
N GLY A 192 -4.75 -5.45 -1.10
CA GLY A 192 -3.62 -6.12 -0.47
C GLY A 192 -3.53 -7.61 -0.76
N SER A 193 -4.67 -8.30 -0.86
CA SER A 193 -4.70 -9.77 -0.89
C SER A 193 -5.09 -10.36 -2.25
N SER A 194 -5.84 -9.63 -3.10
CA SER A 194 -6.34 -10.19 -4.37
C SER A 194 -5.24 -10.67 -5.29
N MET A 195 -4.09 -9.99 -5.32
CA MET A 195 -2.94 -10.43 -6.13
C MET A 195 -2.44 -11.80 -5.69
N ALA A 196 -2.35 -12.07 -4.38
CA ALA A 196 -1.96 -13.38 -3.87
C ALA A 196 -3.03 -14.45 -4.18
N ILE A 197 -4.31 -14.09 -4.05
CA ILE A 197 -5.42 -15.01 -4.38
C ILE A 197 -5.41 -15.38 -5.87
N LEU A 198 -5.15 -14.41 -6.75
CA LEU A 198 -5.08 -14.63 -8.20
C LEU A 198 -3.89 -15.49 -8.61
N THR A 199 -2.79 -15.53 -7.85
CA THR A 199 -1.66 -16.42 -8.16
C THR A 199 -2.03 -17.90 -8.06
N VAL A 200 -3.04 -18.27 -7.26
CA VAL A 200 -3.54 -19.66 -7.21
C VAL A 200 -4.14 -20.07 -8.56
N ALA A 201 -4.94 -19.19 -9.16
CA ALA A 201 -5.48 -19.44 -10.51
C ALA A 201 -4.37 -19.46 -11.56
N LEU A 202 -3.40 -18.54 -11.44
CA LEU A 202 -2.25 -18.47 -12.35
C LEU A 202 -1.44 -19.77 -12.30
N ASP A 203 -1.08 -20.27 -11.11
CA ASP A 203 -0.34 -21.52 -10.97
C ASP A 203 -1.09 -22.70 -11.62
N GLY A 204 -2.41 -22.79 -11.44
CA GLY A 204 -3.22 -23.81 -12.12
C GLY A 204 -3.17 -23.72 -13.65
N LEU A 205 -3.18 -22.51 -14.21
CA LEU A 205 -3.01 -22.31 -15.66
C LEU A 205 -1.62 -22.74 -16.14
N LEU A 206 -0.57 -22.41 -15.37
CA LEU A 206 0.81 -22.82 -15.70
C LEU A 206 0.97 -24.34 -15.63
N ASP A 207 0.38 -25.00 -14.62
CA ASP A 207 0.41 -26.46 -14.49
C ASP A 207 -0.25 -27.15 -15.69
N GLY A 208 -1.40 -26.62 -16.13
CA GLY A 208 -2.08 -27.11 -17.34
C GLY A 208 -1.20 -26.97 -18.59
N CYS A 209 -0.53 -25.82 -18.76
CA CYS A 209 0.41 -25.63 -19.86
C CYS A 209 1.59 -26.61 -19.83
N VAL A 210 2.12 -26.88 -18.64
CA VAL A 210 3.22 -27.84 -18.47
C VAL A 210 2.75 -29.25 -18.81
N MET A 211 1.55 -29.62 -18.40
CA MET A 211 0.96 -30.93 -18.74
C MET A 211 0.81 -31.13 -20.25
N GLU A 212 0.53 -30.05 -20.99
CA GLU A 212 0.42 -30.03 -22.46
C GLU A 212 1.78 -29.81 -23.17
N GLY A 213 2.91 -29.86 -22.42
CA GLY A 213 4.28 -29.86 -22.97
C GLY A 213 4.96 -28.51 -23.10
N MET A 214 4.38 -27.41 -22.58
CA MET A 214 5.03 -26.09 -22.57
C MET A 214 5.95 -25.95 -21.34
N ARG A 215 7.09 -25.31 -21.51
CA ARG A 215 7.96 -25.00 -20.35
C ARG A 215 7.30 -23.96 -19.46
N ARG A 216 7.35 -24.17 -18.12
CA ARG A 216 6.74 -23.25 -17.13
C ARG A 216 7.22 -21.79 -17.29
N SER A 217 8.48 -21.57 -17.64
CA SER A 217 9.03 -20.23 -17.84
C SER A 217 8.41 -19.50 -19.02
N GLU A 218 8.16 -20.21 -20.12
CA GLU A 218 7.48 -19.67 -21.30
C GLU A 218 6.00 -19.39 -20.99
N ALA A 219 5.32 -20.34 -20.34
CA ALA A 219 3.95 -20.16 -19.91
C ALA A 219 3.79 -18.92 -18.97
N LEU A 220 4.71 -18.73 -18.04
CA LEU A 220 4.69 -17.58 -17.13
C LEU A 220 4.88 -16.25 -17.86
N GLU A 221 5.81 -16.17 -18.82
CA GLU A 221 6.04 -14.96 -19.62
C GLU A 221 4.78 -14.58 -20.40
N LEU A 222 4.15 -15.54 -21.09
CA LEU A 222 2.92 -15.32 -21.83
C LEU A 222 1.76 -14.91 -20.94
N ALA A 223 1.58 -15.61 -19.81
CA ALA A 223 0.50 -15.32 -18.87
C ALA A 223 0.65 -13.94 -18.23
N ALA A 224 1.87 -13.55 -17.83
CA ALA A 224 2.15 -12.24 -17.23
C ALA A 224 1.79 -11.10 -18.21
N GLN A 225 2.18 -11.19 -19.47
CA GLN A 225 1.86 -10.19 -20.49
C GLN A 225 0.35 -10.14 -20.76
N SER A 226 -0.32 -11.31 -20.81
CA SER A 226 -1.77 -11.38 -21.01
C SER A 226 -2.56 -10.78 -19.84
N MET A 227 -2.11 -11.00 -18.60
CA MET A 227 -2.69 -10.38 -17.41
C MET A 227 -2.52 -8.86 -17.41
N LEU A 228 -1.36 -8.35 -17.84
CA LEU A 228 -1.12 -6.92 -17.98
C LEU A 228 -2.09 -6.30 -18.99
N GLY A 229 -2.27 -6.93 -20.16
CA GLY A 229 -3.22 -6.48 -21.17
C GLY A 229 -4.67 -6.47 -20.68
N LEU A 230 -5.10 -7.53 -20.00
CA LEU A 230 -6.44 -7.59 -19.39
C LEU A 230 -6.64 -6.47 -18.35
N ALA A 231 -5.66 -6.29 -17.45
CA ALA A 231 -5.74 -5.25 -16.43
C ALA A 231 -5.87 -3.85 -17.05
N GLU A 232 -5.13 -3.59 -18.12
CA GLU A 232 -5.18 -2.30 -18.81
C GLU A 232 -6.52 -2.05 -19.51
N MET A 233 -7.09 -3.03 -20.22
CA MET A 233 -8.42 -2.94 -20.83
C MET A 233 -9.50 -2.64 -19.78
N LEU A 234 -9.48 -3.34 -18.65
CA LEU A 234 -10.43 -3.11 -17.55
C LEU A 234 -10.24 -1.71 -16.91
N ARG A 235 -9.01 -1.24 -16.79
CA ARG A 235 -8.68 0.08 -16.22
C ARG A 235 -9.15 1.21 -17.13
N GLN A 236 -9.07 1.04 -18.44
CA GLN A 236 -9.55 2.00 -19.43
C GLN A 236 -11.08 2.00 -19.55
N GLY A 237 -11.75 1.01 -18.97
CA GLY A 237 -13.21 0.89 -19.03
C GLY A 237 -13.73 0.41 -20.38
N GLU A 238 -12.90 -0.25 -21.19
CA GLU A 238 -13.29 -0.76 -22.50
C GLU A 238 -14.34 -1.88 -22.41
N CYS A 239 -14.32 -2.65 -21.33
CA CYS A 239 -15.28 -3.72 -21.08
C CYS A 239 -15.36 -4.09 -19.60
N SER A 240 -16.46 -4.68 -19.19
CA SER A 240 -16.57 -5.39 -17.92
C SER A 240 -15.94 -6.80 -18.02
N PRO A 241 -15.63 -7.47 -16.89
CA PRO A 241 -15.15 -8.85 -16.91
C PRO A 241 -16.11 -9.83 -17.62
N ALA A 242 -17.42 -9.57 -17.61
CA ALA A 242 -18.41 -10.40 -18.28
C ALA A 242 -18.33 -10.21 -19.82
N GLU A 243 -18.36 -8.96 -20.26
CA GLU A 243 -18.25 -8.61 -21.68
C GLU A 243 -16.93 -9.10 -22.29
N TYR A 244 -15.81 -8.99 -21.53
CA TYR A 244 -14.54 -9.54 -21.99
C TYR A 244 -14.63 -11.05 -22.28
N ARG A 245 -15.20 -11.85 -21.34
CA ARG A 245 -15.36 -13.29 -21.56
C ARG A 245 -16.23 -13.60 -22.77
N GLU A 246 -17.30 -12.84 -22.96
CA GLU A 246 -18.21 -13.00 -24.08
C GLU A 246 -17.51 -12.68 -25.41
N ASN A 247 -16.80 -11.56 -25.48
CA ASN A 247 -16.13 -11.09 -26.71
C ASN A 247 -15.02 -12.04 -27.19
N VAL A 248 -14.33 -12.76 -26.26
CA VAL A 248 -13.26 -13.70 -26.63
C VAL A 248 -13.74 -15.15 -26.80
N SER A 249 -15.05 -15.41 -26.66
CA SER A 249 -15.64 -16.75 -26.71
C SER A 249 -16.32 -17.00 -28.04
N SER A 250 -15.65 -17.69 -28.96
CA SER A 250 -16.28 -18.15 -30.21
C SER A 250 -17.08 -19.45 -30.03
N PRO A 251 -18.12 -19.68 -30.85
CA PRO A 251 -18.88 -20.95 -30.85
C PRO A 251 -17.96 -22.15 -31.00
N LYS A 252 -18.06 -23.14 -30.10
CA LYS A 252 -17.26 -24.36 -30.07
C LYS A 252 -15.74 -24.11 -29.90
N GLY A 253 -15.33 -22.88 -29.52
CA GLY A 253 -13.92 -22.51 -29.35
C GLY A 253 -13.31 -23.05 -28.06
N GLY A 254 -11.97 -23.00 -28.00
CA GLY A 254 -11.21 -23.39 -26.80
C GLY A 254 -11.56 -22.57 -25.56
N THR A 255 -11.75 -21.25 -25.73
CA THR A 255 -12.07 -20.34 -24.62
C THR A 255 -13.37 -20.73 -23.89
N ILE A 256 -14.47 -20.93 -24.65
CA ILE A 256 -15.75 -21.31 -24.02
C ILE A 256 -15.67 -22.68 -23.35
N THR A 257 -14.91 -23.62 -23.93
CA THR A 257 -14.70 -24.97 -23.36
C THR A 257 -13.96 -24.84 -22.01
N SER A 258 -12.89 -24.07 -21.97
CA SER A 258 -12.10 -23.83 -20.74
C SER A 258 -12.90 -23.10 -19.67
N LEU A 259 -13.69 -22.07 -20.06
CA LEU A 259 -14.57 -21.34 -19.14
C LEU A 259 -15.60 -22.27 -18.47
N LEU A 260 -16.25 -23.17 -19.26
CA LEU A 260 -17.19 -24.14 -18.71
C LEU A 260 -16.53 -25.10 -17.71
N THR A 261 -15.28 -25.46 -17.91
CA THR A 261 -14.53 -26.29 -16.96
C THR A 261 -14.34 -25.57 -15.63
N VAL A 262 -13.95 -24.31 -15.66
CA VAL A 262 -13.77 -23.47 -14.45
C VAL A 262 -15.10 -23.22 -13.73
N GLU A 263 -16.17 -22.92 -14.48
CA GLU A 263 -17.50 -22.65 -13.88
C GLU A 263 -18.11 -23.90 -13.21
N LYS A 264 -17.87 -25.10 -13.75
CA LYS A 264 -18.30 -26.37 -13.10
C LYS A 264 -17.69 -26.57 -11.72
N ALA A 265 -16.50 -26.03 -11.48
CA ALA A 265 -15.83 -26.09 -10.17
C ALA A 265 -16.26 -24.98 -9.21
N ALA A 266 -17.29 -24.17 -9.53
CA ALA A 266 -17.81 -23.07 -8.73
C ALA A 266 -16.74 -22.06 -8.29
N VAL A 267 -15.69 -21.85 -9.10
CA VAL A 267 -14.51 -21.02 -8.77
C VAL A 267 -14.91 -19.59 -8.48
N ARG A 268 -15.90 -19.03 -9.17
CA ARG A 268 -16.41 -17.67 -8.92
C ARG A 268 -16.92 -17.49 -7.50
N GLY A 269 -17.71 -18.47 -7.01
CA GLY A 269 -18.21 -18.48 -5.63
C GLY A 269 -17.08 -18.58 -4.60
N THR A 270 -16.05 -19.37 -4.87
CA THR A 270 -14.86 -19.52 -4.02
C THR A 270 -14.09 -18.20 -3.92
N PHE A 271 -13.86 -17.49 -5.01
CA PHE A 271 -13.22 -16.18 -4.99
C PHE A 271 -14.06 -15.13 -4.25
N ALA A 272 -15.39 -15.12 -4.44
CA ALA A 272 -16.27 -14.22 -3.68
C ALA A 272 -16.19 -14.50 -2.18
N GLN A 273 -16.24 -15.78 -1.77
CA GLN A 273 -16.16 -16.18 -0.37
C GLN A 273 -14.83 -15.82 0.26
N SER A 274 -13.71 -15.89 -0.47
CA SER A 274 -12.38 -15.51 0.04
C SER A 274 -12.31 -14.03 0.45
N ILE A 275 -12.97 -13.14 -0.29
CA ILE A 275 -13.06 -11.72 0.08
C ILE A 275 -13.96 -11.53 1.31
N ILE A 276 -15.10 -12.23 1.39
CA ILE A 276 -16.00 -12.15 2.53
C ILE A 276 -15.30 -12.59 3.82
N ASP A 277 -14.63 -13.75 3.79
CA ASP A 277 -13.97 -14.32 4.97
C ASP A 277 -12.74 -13.48 5.38
N GLY A 278 -11.97 -13.02 4.42
CA GLY A 278 -10.83 -12.15 4.69
C GLY A 278 -11.25 -10.81 5.30
N THR A 279 -12.35 -10.21 4.85
CA THR A 279 -12.90 -8.98 5.41
C THR A 279 -13.32 -9.16 6.87
N LYS A 280 -14.06 -10.24 7.18
CA LYS A 280 -14.43 -10.58 8.55
C LYS A 280 -13.19 -10.71 9.45
N LYS A 281 -12.10 -11.30 8.95
CA LYS A 281 -10.86 -11.47 9.71
C LYS A 281 -10.16 -10.15 10.02
N ILE A 282 -10.26 -9.14 9.15
CA ILE A 282 -9.66 -7.82 9.37
C ILE A 282 -10.48 -7.02 10.40
N GLN A 283 -11.80 -7.17 10.40
CA GLN A 283 -12.74 -6.44 11.26
C GLN A 283 -12.87 -7.03 12.67
N GLY A 284 -12.58 -8.28 12.87
CA GLY A 284 -12.63 -9.02 14.15
C GLY A 284 -11.30 -9.53 14.60
#